data_2e7592f2c7bc9703d1b5b0049cb3c952
#
_entry.id   2e7592f2c7bc9703d1b5b0049cb3c952
#
_cell.length_a   1.000
_cell.length_b   1.000
_cell.length_c   1.000
_cell.angle_alpha   90.00
_cell.angle_beta   90.00
_cell.angle_gamma   90.00
#
_symmetry.space_group_name_H-M   'P 1'
#
loop_
_entity.id
_entity.type
_entity.pdbx_description
1 polymer ?
#
loop_
_entity_poly.entity_id
_entity_poly.type
_entity_poly.pdbx_seq_one_letter_code
_entity_poly.pdbx_strand_id
1 'polypeptide(L)'
;MGSATSEPRLSDIAKHLILPEGITSTGWPRVRDRCKLFSLGFDRWQDGLGRGILAKRDSGLYAAGIDGVQVSMPRQVGKTYTFGAIIFALCTLQENLFVLWTAHRTRTADETFAAMQALALKPEIAPYIDGRPRQANGQQQIKFTNGSRILFGAREGGFGRGFAGVDIIVFDEAQILGQRALDDMVPAVNTAPNPLILRLGTPPRPTDPSEAFSGFRKAALAGELADGLYVEVGADDDADPDDRKQWRKANPSFPHRTPESAILRMKRQLGLESFRREGLGIWDPEVASQAIGREAWNVLTVDEPPSGLRWCAAVRFSVDGSTVALARAGRKPERKSEAVYGQLCTSQGVRNMGEGVHWILDYLLEHRDRWAQIVVDGKSGAGDLVDRLRAAGFSPKVIWTPTTDQVISAHAMMDAAIRDRSLSHPDDAELEAEAAVISRRKIGAGGGFGWTAPEGMTSAGMDALTLAHWATKTTKRRPRELAGARVGVVM
;
A
#
# COMPACT_ATOMS: atom_id res chain seq x y z
N MET A 1 -35.08 -9.35 33.78
CA MET A 1 -33.75 -9.66 34.30
C MET A 1 -32.83 -9.83 33.11
N GLY A 2 -32.17 -8.78 32.65
CA GLY A 2 -31.20 -8.84 31.57
C GLY A 2 -29.92 -9.46 32.09
N SER A 3 -29.51 -10.58 31.51
CA SER A 3 -28.20 -11.19 31.72
C SER A 3 -27.14 -10.10 31.53
N ALA A 4 -26.39 -9.78 32.56
CA ALA A 4 -25.18 -8.96 32.44
C ALA A 4 -24.23 -9.71 31.51
N THR A 5 -24.21 -9.35 30.24
CA THR A 5 -23.25 -9.89 29.28
C THR A 5 -21.87 -9.46 29.76
N SER A 6 -21.07 -10.40 30.26
CA SER A 6 -19.70 -10.14 30.67
C SER A 6 -18.95 -9.48 29.51
N GLU A 7 -18.14 -8.46 29.79
CA GLU A 7 -17.28 -7.83 28.77
C GLU A 7 -16.49 -8.89 28.00
N PRO A 8 -16.42 -8.79 26.66
CA PRO A 8 -15.79 -9.82 25.83
C PRO A 8 -14.26 -9.85 26.06
N ARG A 9 -13.67 -11.04 25.98
CA ARG A 9 -12.21 -11.24 25.94
C ARG A 9 -11.67 -10.86 24.58
N LEU A 10 -10.36 -10.67 24.47
CA LEU A 10 -9.70 -10.45 23.17
C LEU A 10 -9.97 -11.62 22.22
N SER A 11 -9.90 -12.86 22.70
CA SER A 11 -10.19 -14.07 21.92
C SER A 11 -11.64 -14.19 21.43
N ASP A 12 -12.57 -13.48 22.08
CA ASP A 12 -14.00 -13.54 21.72
C ASP A 12 -14.32 -12.55 20.57
N ILE A 13 -13.48 -11.51 20.37
CA ILE A 13 -13.68 -10.46 19.38
C ILE A 13 -12.67 -10.48 18.24
N ALA A 14 -11.50 -11.10 18.46
CA ALA A 14 -10.47 -11.17 17.43
C ALA A 14 -10.90 -12.10 16.31
N LYS A 15 -10.88 -11.58 15.08
CA LYS A 15 -11.02 -12.38 13.86
C LYS A 15 -9.77 -13.24 13.64
N HIS A 16 -8.61 -12.64 13.88
CA HIS A 16 -7.31 -13.31 13.91
C HIS A 16 -6.53 -12.88 15.14
N LEU A 17 -6.01 -13.86 15.88
CA LEU A 17 -5.16 -13.67 17.05
C LEU A 17 -3.97 -14.62 16.93
N ILE A 18 -2.85 -14.09 16.48
CA ILE A 18 -1.60 -14.84 16.29
C ILE A 18 -0.62 -14.33 17.33
N LEU A 19 -0.20 -15.22 18.22
CA LEU A 19 0.71 -14.92 19.32
C LEU A 19 2.15 -15.32 18.96
N PRO A 20 3.16 -14.57 19.40
CA PRO A 20 4.56 -14.99 19.23
C PRO A 20 4.84 -16.29 19.98
N GLU A 21 5.80 -17.05 19.51
CA GLU A 21 6.22 -18.31 20.14
C GLU A 21 7.04 -18.06 21.42
N GLY A 22 7.10 -19.08 22.29
CA GLY A 22 7.97 -19.09 23.46
C GLY A 22 7.58 -18.12 24.58
N ILE A 23 6.30 -17.74 24.69
CA ILE A 23 5.81 -16.92 25.78
C ILE A 23 5.83 -17.71 27.09
N THR A 24 6.53 -17.19 28.10
CA THR A 24 6.58 -17.76 29.46
C THR A 24 6.01 -16.86 30.53
N SER A 25 5.99 -15.55 30.28
CA SER A 25 5.49 -14.54 31.21
C SER A 25 4.97 -13.30 30.48
N THR A 26 4.49 -12.31 31.23
CA THR A 26 4.09 -11.02 30.69
C THR A 26 4.35 -9.89 31.69
N GLY A 27 4.79 -8.75 31.21
CA GLY A 27 4.93 -7.51 31.98
C GLY A 27 3.61 -6.80 32.30
N TRP A 28 2.49 -7.30 31.75
CA TRP A 28 1.19 -6.64 31.81
C TRP A 28 0.67 -6.38 33.22
N PRO A 29 0.72 -7.29 34.21
CA PRO A 29 0.17 -7.04 35.54
C PRO A 29 0.71 -5.77 36.17
N ARG A 30 2.03 -5.55 36.09
CA ARG A 30 2.71 -4.36 36.62
C ARG A 30 2.27 -3.08 35.90
N VAL A 31 2.13 -3.13 34.57
CA VAL A 31 1.67 -2.01 33.75
C VAL A 31 0.19 -1.69 34.03
N ARG A 32 -0.66 -2.71 34.08
CA ARG A 32 -2.08 -2.55 34.41
C ARG A 32 -2.27 -1.91 35.79
N ASP A 33 -1.53 -2.37 36.79
CA ASP A 33 -1.64 -1.83 38.15
C ASP A 33 -1.15 -0.40 38.21
N ARG A 34 -0.12 0.00 37.45
CA ARG A 34 0.28 1.38 37.26
C ARG A 34 -0.81 2.23 36.60
N CYS A 35 -1.47 1.71 35.56
CA CYS A 35 -2.59 2.39 34.91
C CYS A 35 -3.78 2.61 35.88
N LYS A 36 -4.06 1.64 36.76
CA LYS A 36 -5.08 1.83 37.80
C LYS A 36 -4.78 2.99 38.72
N LEU A 37 -3.50 3.17 39.11
CA LEU A 37 -3.08 4.35 39.92
C LEU A 37 -3.26 5.66 39.13
N PHE A 38 -3.27 5.62 37.82
CA PHE A 38 -3.54 6.77 36.96
C PHE A 38 -5.03 6.97 36.66
N SER A 39 -5.91 6.24 37.34
CA SER A 39 -7.35 6.22 37.05
C SER A 39 -7.66 5.88 35.57
N LEU A 40 -6.84 5.00 34.97
CA LEU A 40 -7.01 4.48 33.61
C LEU A 40 -7.48 3.03 33.69
N GLY A 41 -8.73 2.79 33.29
CA GLY A 41 -9.35 1.46 33.25
C GLY A 41 -9.24 0.81 31.86
N PHE A 42 -9.29 -0.50 31.86
CA PHE A 42 -9.28 -1.30 30.63
C PHE A 42 -10.46 -2.25 30.60
N ASP A 43 -11.04 -2.43 29.44
CA ASP A 43 -11.96 -3.51 29.16
C ASP A 43 -11.21 -4.84 29.14
N ARG A 44 -11.96 -5.93 29.24
CA ARG A 44 -11.39 -7.27 29.27
C ARG A 44 -10.60 -7.62 28.01
N TRP A 45 -11.03 -7.15 26.84
CA TRP A 45 -10.29 -7.32 25.59
C TRP A 45 -8.97 -6.51 25.56
N GLN A 46 -8.97 -5.31 26.15
CA GLN A 46 -7.76 -4.47 26.28
C GLN A 46 -6.76 -5.09 27.27
N ASP A 47 -7.26 -5.72 28.35
CA ASP A 47 -6.42 -6.50 29.27
C ASP A 47 -5.73 -7.66 28.53
N GLY A 48 -6.48 -8.38 27.67
CA GLY A 48 -5.93 -9.44 26.81
C GLY A 48 -4.88 -8.92 25.83
N LEU A 49 -5.14 -7.78 25.20
CA LEU A 49 -4.21 -7.14 24.27
C LEU A 49 -2.91 -6.72 24.98
N GLY A 50 -3.02 -6.08 26.16
CA GLY A 50 -1.86 -5.69 26.95
C GLY A 50 -1.00 -6.89 27.38
N ARG A 51 -1.60 -8.04 27.69
CA ARG A 51 -0.89 -9.28 27.97
C ARG A 51 -0.06 -9.76 26.78
N GLY A 52 -0.62 -9.70 25.59
CA GLY A 52 0.06 -10.09 24.34
C GLY A 52 1.19 -9.12 24.00
N ILE A 53 0.93 -7.80 24.02
CA ILE A 53 1.95 -6.77 23.72
C ILE A 53 3.18 -6.90 24.59
N LEU A 54 2.97 -7.15 25.92
CA LEU A 54 4.04 -7.22 26.91
C LEU A 54 4.42 -8.65 27.28
N ALA A 55 4.07 -9.61 26.43
CA ALA A 55 4.50 -11.00 26.56
C ALA A 55 6.03 -11.12 26.50
N LYS A 56 6.58 -12.00 27.32
CA LYS A 56 8.03 -12.18 27.48
C LYS A 56 8.41 -13.66 27.37
N ARG A 57 9.61 -13.87 26.90
CA ARG A 57 10.31 -15.16 26.92
C ARG A 57 11.07 -15.38 28.23
N ASP A 58 11.63 -16.56 28.45
CA ASP A 58 12.45 -16.86 29.63
C ASP A 58 13.65 -15.90 29.77
N SER A 59 14.17 -15.40 28.66
CA SER A 59 15.23 -14.38 28.64
C SER A 59 14.80 -13.03 29.27
N GLY A 60 13.50 -12.82 29.51
CA GLY A 60 12.93 -11.54 29.93
C GLY A 60 12.71 -10.54 28.80
N LEU A 61 13.13 -10.87 27.57
CA LEU A 61 12.88 -10.05 26.37
C LEU A 61 11.43 -10.16 25.92
N TYR A 62 10.94 -9.14 25.21
CA TYR A 62 9.62 -9.20 24.59
C TYR A 62 9.54 -10.34 23.60
N ALA A 63 8.47 -11.13 23.68
CA ALA A 63 8.25 -12.26 22.76
C ALA A 63 8.02 -11.77 21.32
N ALA A 64 7.44 -10.57 21.17
CA ALA A 64 7.26 -9.88 19.88
C ALA A 64 8.38 -8.88 19.56
N GLY A 65 9.61 -9.11 20.06
CA GLY A 65 10.70 -8.13 19.94
C GLY A 65 11.32 -8.05 18.54
N ILE A 66 11.25 -9.11 17.73
CA ILE A 66 11.84 -9.14 16.37
C ILE A 66 10.84 -8.64 15.34
N ASP A 67 9.73 -9.33 15.14
CA ASP A 67 8.74 -8.96 14.14
C ASP A 67 7.87 -7.78 14.59
N GLY A 68 7.70 -7.61 15.90
CA GLY A 68 6.89 -6.55 16.51
C GLY A 68 5.42 -6.93 16.67
N VAL A 69 4.61 -5.92 16.92
CA VAL A 69 3.18 -6.04 17.17
C VAL A 69 2.42 -5.32 16.06
N GLN A 70 1.39 -5.94 15.52
CA GLN A 70 0.44 -5.26 14.64
C GLN A 70 -1.00 -5.48 15.11
N VAL A 71 -1.75 -4.37 15.17
CA VAL A 71 -3.16 -4.37 15.55
C VAL A 71 -3.98 -3.66 14.46
N SER A 72 -4.86 -4.43 13.82
CA SER A 72 -5.83 -3.94 12.85
C SER A 72 -7.22 -3.95 13.47
N MET A 73 -7.84 -2.77 13.63
CA MET A 73 -9.15 -2.62 14.25
C MET A 73 -9.90 -1.44 13.61
N PRO A 74 -11.25 -1.42 13.60
CA PRO A 74 -12.04 -0.29 13.14
C PRO A 74 -11.67 1.03 13.82
N ARG A 75 -12.17 2.14 13.28
CA ARG A 75 -12.03 3.46 13.92
C ARG A 75 -12.81 3.52 15.23
N GLN A 76 -12.33 4.37 16.16
CA GLN A 76 -13.01 4.74 17.41
C GLN A 76 -13.30 3.57 18.37
N VAL A 77 -12.52 2.49 18.29
CA VAL A 77 -12.60 1.35 19.23
C VAL A 77 -11.70 1.49 20.45
N GLY A 78 -10.91 2.58 20.56
CA GLY A 78 -10.04 2.86 21.70
C GLY A 78 -8.57 2.44 21.53
N LYS A 79 -8.09 2.23 20.30
CA LYS A 79 -6.66 1.91 20.02
C LYS A 79 -5.70 2.88 20.69
N THR A 80 -5.77 4.16 20.30
CA THR A 80 -4.85 5.21 20.80
C THR A 80 -4.90 5.35 22.32
N TYR A 81 -6.09 5.21 22.95
CA TYR A 81 -6.23 5.19 24.39
C TYR A 81 -5.45 4.02 25.04
N THR A 82 -5.65 2.80 24.51
CA THR A 82 -5.02 1.60 25.07
C THR A 82 -3.50 1.68 25.00
N PHE A 83 -2.98 2.01 23.83
CA PHE A 83 -1.53 2.10 23.63
C PHE A 83 -0.93 3.31 24.37
N GLY A 84 -1.62 4.45 24.41
CA GLY A 84 -1.20 5.62 25.19
C GLY A 84 -1.07 5.30 26.67
N ALA A 85 -2.07 4.65 27.26
CA ALA A 85 -2.03 4.22 28.65
C ALA A 85 -0.87 3.25 28.94
N ILE A 86 -0.63 2.26 28.07
CA ILE A 86 0.49 1.33 28.19
C ILE A 86 1.83 2.07 28.15
N ILE A 87 2.04 2.93 27.16
CA ILE A 87 3.29 3.69 26.99
C ILE A 87 3.54 4.61 28.18
N PHE A 88 2.52 5.36 28.66
CA PHE A 88 2.68 6.19 29.85
C PHE A 88 3.07 5.37 31.08
N ALA A 89 2.41 4.25 31.33
CA ALA A 89 2.76 3.37 32.42
C ALA A 89 4.19 2.85 32.31
N LEU A 90 4.62 2.41 31.12
CA LEU A 90 6.00 1.97 30.86
C LEU A 90 7.01 3.08 31.14
N CYS A 91 6.77 4.30 30.65
CA CYS A 91 7.64 5.45 30.90
C CYS A 91 7.78 5.80 32.37
N THR A 92 6.80 5.46 33.22
CA THR A 92 6.90 5.68 34.68
C THR A 92 7.48 4.50 35.45
N LEU A 93 7.56 3.31 34.83
CA LEU A 93 8.04 2.07 35.45
C LEU A 93 9.48 1.73 35.06
N GLN A 94 9.96 2.23 33.92
CA GLN A 94 11.31 2.02 33.39
C GLN A 94 12.01 3.37 33.32
N GLU A 95 13.28 3.41 33.75
CA GLU A 95 14.10 4.62 33.69
C GLU A 95 14.67 4.78 32.26
N ASN A 96 14.79 6.04 31.83
CA ASN A 96 15.40 6.42 30.56
C ASN A 96 14.74 5.81 29.31
N LEU A 97 13.49 5.35 29.39
CA LEU A 97 12.79 4.77 28.25
C LEU A 97 12.58 5.82 27.15
N PHE A 98 13.04 5.52 25.94
CA PHE A 98 12.90 6.42 24.80
C PHE A 98 11.86 5.87 23.80
N VAL A 99 10.76 6.61 23.61
CA VAL A 99 9.66 6.23 22.75
C VAL A 99 9.54 7.22 21.59
N LEU A 100 9.44 6.73 20.36
CA LEU A 100 9.00 7.49 19.19
C LEU A 100 7.54 7.14 18.88
N TRP A 101 6.67 8.13 18.88
CA TRP A 101 5.28 7.98 18.45
C TRP A 101 5.05 8.74 17.16
N THR A 102 4.68 8.03 16.09
CA THR A 102 4.56 8.62 14.76
C THR A 102 3.18 8.41 14.17
N ALA A 103 2.70 9.42 13.45
CA ALA A 103 1.53 9.32 12.58
C ALA A 103 1.92 9.60 11.12
N HIS A 104 1.00 9.34 10.18
CA HIS A 104 1.30 9.62 8.77
C HIS A 104 1.47 11.12 8.53
N ARG A 105 0.52 11.94 9.00
CA ARG A 105 0.47 13.40 8.78
C ARG A 105 0.73 14.18 10.05
N THR A 106 1.26 15.40 9.88
CA THR A 106 1.51 16.35 10.98
C THR A 106 0.25 16.58 11.80
N ARG A 107 -0.90 16.84 11.18
CA ARG A 107 -2.16 17.05 11.89
C ARG A 107 -2.55 15.87 12.79
N THR A 108 -2.39 14.64 12.35
CA THR A 108 -2.71 13.46 13.16
C THR A 108 -1.71 13.30 14.31
N ALA A 109 -0.42 13.60 14.07
CA ALA A 109 0.60 13.62 15.13
C ALA A 109 0.25 14.66 16.18
N ASP A 110 -0.19 15.86 15.78
CA ASP A 110 -0.61 16.94 16.69
C ASP A 110 -1.84 16.54 17.53
N GLU A 111 -2.84 15.92 16.92
CA GLU A 111 -4.03 15.41 17.61
C GLU A 111 -3.66 14.32 18.64
N THR A 112 -2.77 13.40 18.27
CA THR A 112 -2.27 12.36 19.18
C THR A 112 -1.48 12.98 20.33
N PHE A 113 -0.58 13.93 20.02
CA PHE A 113 0.16 14.65 21.04
C PHE A 113 -0.76 15.39 22.02
N ALA A 114 -1.79 16.11 21.52
CA ALA A 114 -2.77 16.80 22.36
C ALA A 114 -3.52 15.83 23.31
N ALA A 115 -3.91 14.65 22.81
CA ALA A 115 -4.52 13.61 23.63
C ALA A 115 -3.56 13.09 24.73
N MET A 116 -2.30 12.86 24.38
CA MET A 116 -1.26 12.43 25.33
C MET A 116 -0.90 13.54 26.33
N GLN A 117 -0.90 14.80 25.91
CA GLN A 117 -0.72 15.95 26.80
C GLN A 117 -1.85 16.04 27.82
N ALA A 118 -3.10 15.77 27.41
CA ALA A 118 -4.23 15.72 28.33
C ALA A 118 -4.06 14.60 29.38
N LEU A 119 -3.48 13.46 29.02
CA LEU A 119 -3.10 12.42 29.97
C LEU A 119 -2.02 12.91 30.94
N ALA A 120 -0.96 13.54 30.43
CA ALA A 120 0.15 14.04 31.23
C ALA A 120 -0.29 15.09 32.32
N LEU A 121 -1.36 15.80 32.02
CA LEU A 121 -1.93 16.84 32.95
C LEU A 121 -2.88 16.26 34.01
N LYS A 122 -3.22 14.97 33.97
CA LYS A 122 -4.04 14.36 35.01
C LYS A 122 -3.32 14.42 36.37
N PRO A 123 -4.03 14.74 37.50
CA PRO A 123 -3.42 14.85 38.84
C PRO A 123 -2.62 13.61 39.24
N GLU A 124 -3.05 12.43 38.85
CA GLU A 124 -2.41 11.15 39.17
C GLU A 124 -1.14 10.89 38.34
N ILE A 125 -0.98 11.56 37.20
CA ILE A 125 0.15 11.38 36.26
C ILE A 125 1.13 12.56 36.36
N ALA A 126 0.63 13.78 36.60
CA ALA A 126 1.43 14.99 36.62
C ALA A 126 2.69 14.92 37.52
N PRO A 127 2.70 14.23 38.69
CA PRO A 127 3.91 14.06 39.51
C PRO A 127 5.06 13.30 38.82
N TYR A 128 4.78 12.55 37.79
CA TYR A 128 5.78 11.81 37.04
C TYR A 128 6.29 12.56 35.79
N ILE A 129 5.71 13.75 35.48
CA ILE A 129 6.06 14.53 34.29
C ILE A 129 7.13 15.57 34.65
N ASP A 130 8.20 15.65 33.89
CA ASP A 130 9.26 16.64 34.02
C ASP A 130 8.93 17.90 33.22
N GLY A 131 8.50 18.92 33.96
CA GLY A 131 8.13 20.22 33.40
C GLY A 131 6.81 20.19 32.60
N ARG A 132 6.70 21.09 31.63
CA ARG A 132 5.54 21.14 30.71
C ARG A 132 5.84 20.41 29.41
N PRO A 133 4.87 19.65 28.85
CA PRO A 133 5.03 19.07 27.51
C PRO A 133 5.41 20.15 26.49
N ARG A 134 6.46 19.86 25.69
CA ARG A 134 6.97 20.79 24.67
C ARG A 134 6.07 20.76 23.46
N GLN A 135 5.58 21.94 23.03
CA GLN A 135 4.60 22.08 21.93
C GLN A 135 5.21 22.61 20.63
N ALA A 136 6.52 22.80 20.54
CA ALA A 136 7.14 23.34 19.34
C ALA A 136 6.95 22.37 18.15
N ASN A 137 6.44 22.87 17.03
CA ASN A 137 6.19 22.06 15.82
C ASN A 137 7.43 21.25 15.43
N GLY A 138 7.26 19.96 15.20
CA GLY A 138 8.33 19.02 14.87
C GLY A 138 9.23 18.63 16.05
N GLN A 139 8.96 19.12 17.27
CA GLN A 139 9.72 18.83 18.49
C GLN A 139 8.78 18.56 19.69
N GLN A 140 7.59 18.06 19.42
CA GLN A 140 6.61 17.72 20.44
C GLN A 140 7.12 16.58 21.32
N GLN A 141 7.17 16.81 22.63
CA GLN A 141 7.78 15.88 23.57
C GLN A 141 7.09 15.92 24.93
N ILE A 142 6.97 14.74 25.54
CA ILE A 142 6.64 14.58 26.96
C ILE A 142 7.83 13.94 27.64
N LYS A 143 8.35 14.59 28.69
CA LYS A 143 9.45 14.06 29.50
C LYS A 143 8.91 13.58 30.84
N PHE A 144 9.55 12.58 31.41
CA PHE A 144 9.23 12.00 32.69
C PHE A 144 10.39 12.25 33.67
N THR A 145 10.06 12.35 34.95
CA THR A 145 11.03 12.65 36.06
C THR A 145 12.13 11.61 36.22
N ASN A 146 11.93 10.40 35.65
CA ASN A 146 12.91 9.30 35.67
C ASN A 146 13.78 9.24 34.40
N GLY A 147 13.81 10.30 33.58
CA GLY A 147 14.60 10.37 32.34
C GLY A 147 13.90 9.82 31.12
N SER A 148 12.77 9.13 31.26
CA SER A 148 12.00 8.61 30.11
C SER A 148 11.39 9.75 29.30
N ARG A 149 11.14 9.51 27.99
CA ARG A 149 10.57 10.52 27.10
C ARG A 149 9.78 9.91 25.95
N ILE A 150 8.77 10.62 25.50
CA ILE A 150 8.01 10.31 24.27
C ILE A 150 8.17 11.48 23.31
N LEU A 151 8.67 11.23 22.11
CA LEU A 151 8.71 12.18 21.00
C LEU A 151 7.59 11.87 20.01
N PHE A 152 6.92 12.93 19.54
CA PHE A 152 5.83 12.82 18.56
C PHE A 152 6.23 13.50 17.26
N GLY A 153 5.85 12.88 16.12
CA GLY A 153 6.12 13.48 14.81
C GLY A 153 5.45 12.78 13.65
N ALA A 154 5.49 13.46 12.50
CA ALA A 154 4.88 12.99 11.27
C ALA A 154 5.92 12.35 10.34
N ARG A 155 5.60 11.15 9.82
CA ARG A 155 6.45 10.42 8.86
C ARG A 155 6.63 11.15 7.54
N GLU A 156 5.60 11.87 7.05
CA GLU A 156 5.69 12.65 5.81
C GLU A 156 6.78 13.75 5.85
N GLY A 157 7.14 14.22 7.04
CA GLY A 157 8.20 15.21 7.27
C GLY A 157 9.60 14.60 7.49
N GLY A 158 9.77 13.28 7.32
CA GLY A 158 11.06 12.60 7.55
C GLY A 158 11.41 12.42 9.02
N PHE A 159 10.43 12.49 9.92
CA PHE A 159 10.61 12.24 11.36
C PHE A 159 11.08 10.81 11.61
N GLY A 160 12.01 10.65 12.54
CA GLY A 160 12.57 9.36 12.94
C GLY A 160 13.94 9.06 12.34
N ARG A 161 14.33 9.72 11.26
CA ARG A 161 15.65 9.54 10.66
C ARG A 161 16.75 10.13 11.55
N GLY A 162 17.80 9.33 11.81
CA GLY A 162 18.96 9.76 12.60
C GLY A 162 18.80 9.64 14.12
N PHE A 163 17.68 9.09 14.62
CA PHE A 163 17.59 8.69 16.02
C PHE A 163 18.34 7.36 16.27
N ALA A 164 18.85 7.21 17.47
CA ALA A 164 19.45 5.97 17.98
C ALA A 164 19.05 5.76 19.45
N GLY A 165 19.09 4.51 19.91
CA GLY A 165 18.74 4.16 21.29
C GLY A 165 17.25 4.31 21.59
N VAL A 166 16.41 4.12 20.58
CA VAL A 166 14.94 4.12 20.74
C VAL A 166 14.52 2.74 21.24
N ASP A 167 13.81 2.70 22.35
CA ASP A 167 13.31 1.45 22.94
C ASP A 167 11.98 1.01 22.32
N ILE A 168 11.10 1.98 22.01
CA ILE A 168 9.77 1.68 21.47
C ILE A 168 9.46 2.62 20.31
N ILE A 169 9.01 2.05 19.18
CA ILE A 169 8.40 2.82 18.08
C ILE A 169 6.91 2.50 18.02
N VAL A 170 6.08 3.54 17.99
CA VAL A 170 4.64 3.43 17.73
C VAL A 170 4.34 4.03 16.36
N PHE A 171 3.93 3.18 15.41
CA PHE A 171 3.39 3.59 14.13
C PHE A 171 1.87 3.67 14.24
N ASP A 172 1.36 4.86 14.53
CA ASP A 172 -0.08 5.14 14.46
C ASP A 172 -0.49 5.39 12.99
N GLU A 173 -1.73 5.10 12.64
CA GLU A 173 -2.18 5.07 11.24
C GLU A 173 -1.27 4.19 10.35
N ALA A 174 -0.92 3.00 10.84
CA ALA A 174 0.00 2.10 10.14
C ALA A 174 -0.59 1.52 8.82
N GLN A 175 -1.88 1.65 8.58
CA GLN A 175 -2.47 1.36 7.26
C GLN A 175 -1.91 2.24 6.14
N ILE A 176 -1.22 3.34 6.50
CA ILE A 176 -0.49 4.22 5.57
C ILE A 176 1.00 4.19 5.94
N LEU A 177 1.58 3.00 5.98
CA LEU A 177 2.99 2.77 6.32
C LEU A 177 3.68 2.08 5.15
N GLY A 178 4.39 2.89 4.34
CA GLY A 178 5.21 2.40 3.24
C GLY A 178 6.59 1.95 3.72
N GLN A 179 7.28 1.14 2.90
CA GLN A 179 8.59 0.58 3.19
C GLN A 179 9.64 1.63 3.56
N ARG A 180 9.65 2.77 2.86
CA ARG A 180 10.61 3.87 3.15
C ARG A 180 10.56 4.37 4.59
N ALA A 181 9.37 4.42 5.21
CA ALA A 181 9.25 4.87 6.60
C ALA A 181 9.85 3.83 7.57
N LEU A 182 9.76 2.55 7.26
CA LEU A 182 10.45 1.49 8.02
C LEU A 182 11.97 1.62 7.88
N ASP A 183 12.47 1.79 6.66
CA ASP A 183 13.91 1.93 6.37
C ASP A 183 14.53 3.12 7.14
N ASP A 184 13.78 4.23 7.26
CA ASP A 184 14.23 5.43 7.97
C ASP A 184 14.18 5.28 9.50
N MET A 185 13.30 4.42 10.06
CA MET A 185 13.00 4.42 11.50
C MET A 185 13.40 3.14 12.23
N VAL A 186 13.28 1.97 11.61
CA VAL A 186 13.58 0.69 12.28
C VAL A 186 15.04 0.60 12.77
N PRO A 187 16.04 1.12 12.05
CA PRO A 187 17.42 1.11 12.55
C PRO A 187 17.61 1.84 13.88
N ALA A 188 16.71 2.76 14.26
CA ALA A 188 16.80 3.51 15.53
C ALA A 188 16.66 2.62 16.77
N VAL A 189 16.03 1.43 16.67
CA VAL A 189 15.86 0.50 17.78
C VAL A 189 16.98 -0.54 17.90
N ASN A 190 17.90 -0.65 16.92
CA ASN A 190 18.91 -1.72 16.88
C ASN A 190 19.89 -1.69 18.06
N THR A 191 20.03 -0.55 18.74
CA THR A 191 20.92 -0.41 19.91
C THR A 191 20.18 -0.57 21.23
N ALA A 192 18.85 -0.71 21.21
CA ALA A 192 18.06 -0.94 22.41
C ALA A 192 18.18 -2.40 22.87
N PRO A 193 18.32 -2.68 24.17
CA PRO A 193 18.50 -4.04 24.67
C PRO A 193 17.21 -4.90 24.57
N ASN A 194 16.05 -4.28 24.55
CA ASN A 194 14.74 -4.96 24.47
C ASN A 194 13.72 -4.11 23.70
N PRO A 195 13.91 -3.96 22.38
CA PRO A 195 13.08 -3.07 21.57
C PRO A 195 11.69 -3.62 21.34
N LEU A 196 10.74 -2.72 21.05
CA LEU A 196 9.38 -3.08 20.67
C LEU A 196 8.85 -2.15 19.59
N ILE A 197 8.34 -2.74 18.52
CA ILE A 197 7.71 -2.01 17.40
C ILE A 197 6.20 -2.28 17.41
N LEU A 198 5.40 -1.22 17.47
CA LEU A 198 3.95 -1.28 17.59
C LEU A 198 3.32 -0.63 16.34
N ARG A 199 2.50 -1.38 15.58
CA ARG A 199 1.80 -0.91 14.38
C ARG A 199 0.30 -0.93 14.63
N LEU A 200 -0.33 0.25 14.56
CA LEU A 200 -1.76 0.44 14.85
C LEU A 200 -2.46 0.98 13.62
N GLY A 201 -3.48 0.29 13.14
CA GLY A 201 -4.18 0.73 11.93
C GLY A 201 -5.62 0.23 11.83
N THR A 202 -6.25 0.63 10.74
CA THR A 202 -7.47 0.06 10.18
C THR A 202 -7.11 -0.70 8.92
N PRO A 203 -7.99 -1.51 8.31
CA PRO A 203 -7.74 -2.04 6.98
C PRO A 203 -7.40 -0.90 6.00
N PRO A 204 -6.34 -1.02 5.17
CA PRO A 204 -5.92 0.02 4.26
C PRO A 204 -6.92 0.21 3.11
N ARG A 205 -6.89 1.38 2.48
CA ARG A 205 -7.55 1.61 1.20
C ARG A 205 -6.68 1.04 0.07
N PRO A 206 -7.26 0.68 -1.06
CA PRO A 206 -6.47 0.20 -2.21
C PRO A 206 -5.40 1.19 -2.72
N THR A 207 -5.57 2.49 -2.39
CA THR A 207 -4.63 3.57 -2.79
C THR A 207 -3.63 3.96 -1.71
N ASP A 208 -3.72 3.36 -0.52
CA ASP A 208 -2.80 3.68 0.58
C ASP A 208 -1.47 2.95 0.35
N PRO A 209 -0.32 3.59 0.62
CA PRO A 209 0.97 2.91 0.65
C PRO A 209 1.06 2.03 1.90
N SER A 210 0.54 0.81 1.80
CA SER A 210 0.30 -0.08 2.93
C SER A 210 1.19 -1.33 2.93
N GLU A 211 2.25 -1.34 2.12
CA GLU A 211 3.08 -2.52 1.87
C GLU A 211 3.54 -3.17 3.17
N ALA A 212 4.02 -2.36 4.11
CA ALA A 212 4.50 -2.84 5.40
C ALA A 212 3.38 -3.41 6.29
N PHE A 213 2.21 -2.77 6.31
CA PHE A 213 1.07 -3.18 7.14
C PHE A 213 0.36 -4.41 6.55
N SER A 214 0.16 -4.42 5.24
CA SER A 214 -0.43 -5.54 4.51
C SER A 214 0.50 -6.76 4.45
N GLY A 215 1.81 -6.53 4.26
CA GLY A 215 2.82 -7.58 4.27
C GLY A 215 2.90 -8.31 5.62
N PHE A 216 2.88 -7.56 6.73
CA PHE A 216 2.85 -8.16 8.06
C PHE A 216 1.59 -9.04 8.27
N ARG A 217 0.41 -8.57 7.84
CA ARG A 217 -0.81 -9.37 7.89
C ARG A 217 -0.67 -10.65 7.09
N LYS A 218 -0.16 -10.56 5.86
CA LYS A 218 0.04 -11.71 4.98
C LYS A 218 0.96 -12.74 5.62
N ALA A 219 2.12 -12.33 6.12
CA ALA A 219 3.06 -13.19 6.82
C ALA A 219 2.46 -13.83 8.08
N ALA A 220 1.69 -13.06 8.86
CA ALA A 220 0.97 -13.55 10.03
C ALA A 220 -0.02 -14.67 9.68
N LEU A 221 -0.87 -14.44 8.66
CA LEU A 221 -1.87 -15.42 8.23
C LEU A 221 -1.25 -16.65 7.55
N ALA A 222 -0.08 -16.53 6.96
CA ALA A 222 0.69 -17.64 6.40
C ALA A 222 1.45 -18.46 7.46
N GLY A 223 1.46 -18.00 8.74
CA GLY A 223 2.22 -18.66 9.81
C GLY A 223 3.74 -18.43 9.71
N GLU A 224 4.17 -17.37 9.04
CA GLU A 224 5.58 -17.03 8.81
C GLU A 224 6.17 -16.17 9.91
N LEU A 225 5.36 -15.71 10.89
CA LEU A 225 5.82 -14.87 12.01
C LEU A 225 5.99 -15.71 13.28
N ALA A 226 7.22 -16.08 13.62
CA ALA A 226 7.52 -16.75 14.89
C ALA A 226 7.55 -15.77 16.08
N ASP A 227 7.96 -14.54 15.84
CA ASP A 227 8.23 -13.51 16.84
C ASP A 227 7.28 -12.30 16.73
N GLY A 228 6.12 -12.48 16.10
CA GLY A 228 5.15 -11.41 15.88
C GLY A 228 3.84 -11.60 16.65
N LEU A 229 3.28 -10.51 17.17
CA LEU A 229 1.90 -10.47 17.63
C LEU A 229 1.02 -9.83 16.56
N TYR A 230 0.06 -10.59 16.03
CA TYR A 230 -0.96 -10.05 15.13
C TYR A 230 -2.35 -10.14 15.76
N VAL A 231 -3.06 -9.02 15.79
CA VAL A 231 -4.44 -8.93 16.26
C VAL A 231 -5.28 -8.23 15.20
N GLU A 232 -6.29 -8.92 14.70
CA GLU A 232 -7.29 -8.35 13.80
C GLU A 232 -8.67 -8.43 14.45
N VAL A 233 -9.33 -7.30 14.61
CA VAL A 233 -10.71 -7.20 15.07
C VAL A 233 -11.55 -6.59 13.97
N GLY A 234 -12.64 -7.28 13.63
CA GLY A 234 -13.54 -6.85 12.57
C GLY A 234 -14.76 -7.75 12.48
N ALA A 235 -15.72 -7.34 11.68
CA ALA A 235 -16.84 -8.17 11.27
C ALA A 235 -16.39 -9.31 10.33
N ASP A 236 -17.28 -10.25 10.07
CA ASP A 236 -17.05 -11.30 9.06
C ASP A 236 -16.94 -10.68 7.66
N ASP A 237 -16.21 -11.35 6.74
CA ASP A 237 -15.91 -10.78 5.41
C ASP A 237 -17.16 -10.55 4.56
N ASP A 238 -18.19 -11.40 4.76
CA ASP A 238 -19.49 -11.34 4.09
C ASP A 238 -20.58 -10.68 4.95
N ALA A 239 -20.20 -10.01 6.05
CA ALA A 239 -21.13 -9.42 7.00
C ALA A 239 -22.12 -8.47 6.34
N ASP A 240 -23.40 -8.62 6.70
CA ASP A 240 -24.42 -7.59 6.41
C ASP A 240 -24.09 -6.32 7.20
N PRO A 241 -23.92 -5.16 6.50
CA PRO A 241 -23.62 -3.88 7.14
C PRO A 241 -24.68 -3.39 8.13
N ASP A 242 -25.88 -3.98 8.15
CA ASP A 242 -26.96 -3.66 9.07
C ASP A 242 -27.06 -4.61 10.29
N ASP A 243 -26.29 -5.68 10.32
CA ASP A 243 -26.32 -6.62 11.43
C ASP A 243 -25.61 -6.06 12.68
N ARG A 244 -26.39 -5.79 13.75
CA ARG A 244 -25.90 -5.31 15.05
C ARG A 244 -24.99 -6.31 15.76
N LYS A 245 -25.06 -7.60 15.45
CA LYS A 245 -24.14 -8.60 15.99
C LYS A 245 -22.75 -8.41 15.39
N GLN A 246 -22.70 -8.12 14.10
CA GLN A 246 -21.44 -7.80 13.41
C GLN A 246 -20.85 -6.47 13.90
N TRP A 247 -21.69 -5.47 14.23
CA TRP A 247 -21.20 -4.22 14.86
C TRP A 247 -20.55 -4.46 16.21
N ARG A 248 -21.11 -5.37 17.06
CA ARG A 248 -20.50 -5.73 18.34
C ARG A 248 -19.18 -6.47 18.16
N LYS A 249 -19.09 -7.34 17.15
CA LYS A 249 -17.86 -8.06 16.80
C LYS A 249 -16.78 -7.09 16.33
N ALA A 250 -17.13 -6.14 15.47
CA ALA A 250 -16.22 -5.12 14.93
C ALA A 250 -15.82 -4.06 15.97
N ASN A 251 -16.75 -3.67 16.84
CA ASN A 251 -16.54 -2.63 17.84
C ASN A 251 -16.96 -3.08 19.24
N PRO A 252 -16.04 -3.58 20.05
CA PRO A 252 -16.34 -4.05 21.41
C PRO A 252 -16.78 -2.92 22.36
N SER A 253 -16.67 -1.64 21.95
CA SER A 253 -17.22 -0.49 22.70
C SER A 253 -18.71 -0.25 22.43
N PHE A 254 -19.29 -0.92 21.42
CA PHE A 254 -20.71 -0.84 21.10
C PHE A 254 -21.52 -1.81 22.01
N PRO A 255 -22.68 -1.42 22.54
CA PRO A 255 -23.31 -0.09 22.43
C PRO A 255 -22.94 0.91 23.54
N HIS A 256 -22.10 0.51 24.51
CA HIS A 256 -21.92 1.26 25.77
C HIS A 256 -21.18 2.60 25.59
N ARG A 257 -20.06 2.63 24.88
CA ARG A 257 -19.28 3.84 24.60
C ARG A 257 -19.44 4.34 23.17
N THR A 258 -19.75 3.46 22.23
CA THR A 258 -20.08 3.80 20.85
C THR A 258 -21.57 3.62 20.65
N PRO A 259 -22.39 4.69 20.64
CA PRO A 259 -23.83 4.55 20.45
C PRO A 259 -24.18 4.13 19.02
N GLU A 260 -25.33 3.50 18.84
CA GLU A 260 -25.82 3.06 17.51
C GLU A 260 -25.85 4.21 16.50
N SER A 261 -26.25 5.42 16.95
CA SER A 261 -26.27 6.63 16.10
C SER A 261 -24.92 6.99 15.51
N ALA A 262 -23.81 6.69 16.18
CA ALA A 262 -22.46 6.93 15.66
C ALA A 262 -22.12 5.96 14.52
N ILE A 263 -22.47 4.69 14.65
CA ILE A 263 -22.27 3.68 13.60
C ILE A 263 -23.16 3.96 12.40
N LEU A 264 -24.43 4.28 12.64
CA LEU A 264 -25.38 4.67 11.56
C LEU A 264 -24.92 5.93 10.83
N ARG A 265 -24.38 6.93 11.54
CA ARG A 265 -23.83 8.13 10.92
C ARG A 265 -22.64 7.78 10.02
N MET A 266 -21.72 6.95 10.51
CA MET A 266 -20.57 6.49 9.71
C MET A 266 -21.06 5.75 8.47
N LYS A 267 -21.99 4.81 8.61
CA LYS A 267 -22.57 4.05 7.50
C LYS A 267 -23.22 4.93 6.44
N ARG A 268 -23.98 5.96 6.85
CA ARG A 268 -24.70 6.87 5.93
C ARG A 268 -23.79 7.89 5.26
N GLN A 269 -22.72 8.31 5.91
CA GLN A 269 -21.79 9.32 5.39
C GLN A 269 -20.64 8.72 4.57
N LEU A 270 -20.23 7.51 4.87
CA LEU A 270 -19.22 6.78 4.11
C LEU A 270 -19.94 5.89 3.06
N GLY A 271 -19.38 5.76 1.87
CA GLY A 271 -19.83 4.74 0.94
C GLY A 271 -19.65 3.34 1.54
N LEU A 272 -20.38 2.34 1.03
CA LEU A 272 -20.43 0.99 1.56
C LEU A 272 -19.03 0.39 1.80
N GLU A 273 -18.14 0.47 0.81
CA GLU A 273 -16.77 -0.06 0.89
C GLU A 273 -15.95 0.64 1.99
N SER A 274 -16.09 1.97 2.10
CA SER A 274 -15.41 2.71 3.16
C SER A 274 -15.96 2.36 4.55
N PHE A 275 -17.25 2.12 4.68
CA PHE A 275 -17.85 1.68 5.94
C PHE A 275 -17.40 0.27 6.31
N ARG A 276 -17.28 -0.64 5.35
CA ARG A 276 -16.75 -2.00 5.58
C ARG A 276 -15.33 -1.94 6.17
N ARG A 277 -14.46 -1.12 5.61
CA ARG A 277 -13.08 -0.94 6.12
C ARG A 277 -13.03 -0.19 7.45
N GLU A 278 -13.57 1.02 7.48
CA GLU A 278 -13.36 1.96 8.59
C GLU A 278 -14.26 1.67 9.79
N GLY A 279 -15.50 1.21 9.54
CA GLY A 279 -16.52 0.93 10.55
C GLY A 279 -16.58 -0.52 11.00
N LEU A 280 -16.38 -1.45 10.07
CA LEU A 280 -16.48 -2.89 10.34
C LEU A 280 -15.13 -3.60 10.39
N GLY A 281 -14.01 -2.94 10.04
CA GLY A 281 -12.68 -3.55 10.09
C GLY A 281 -12.48 -4.70 9.10
N ILE A 282 -13.24 -4.71 8.02
CA ILE A 282 -13.16 -5.74 6.98
C ILE A 282 -12.06 -5.34 6.00
N TRP A 283 -11.09 -6.21 5.81
CA TRP A 283 -10.06 -6.06 4.80
C TRP A 283 -10.65 -6.31 3.41
N ASP A 284 -10.24 -5.49 2.44
CA ASP A 284 -10.60 -5.76 1.06
C ASP A 284 -9.99 -7.10 0.64
N PRO A 285 -10.69 -7.94 -0.13
CA PRO A 285 -10.13 -9.18 -0.66
C PRO A 285 -8.85 -8.89 -1.46
N GLU A 286 -7.84 -9.76 -1.37
CA GLU A 286 -6.60 -9.61 -2.16
C GLU A 286 -6.86 -9.46 -3.67
N VAL A 287 -7.95 -10.04 -4.16
CA VAL A 287 -8.43 -9.91 -5.56
C VAL A 287 -8.78 -8.46 -5.91
N ALA A 288 -9.15 -7.63 -4.93
CA ALA A 288 -9.46 -6.21 -5.18
C ALA A 288 -8.23 -5.32 -5.43
N SER A 289 -7.02 -5.82 -5.22
CA SER A 289 -5.78 -5.12 -5.56
C SER A 289 -5.34 -5.30 -7.01
N GLN A 290 -5.88 -6.31 -7.71
CA GLN A 290 -5.58 -6.52 -9.12
C GLN A 290 -6.19 -5.39 -9.96
N ALA A 291 -5.36 -4.77 -10.79
CA ALA A 291 -5.82 -3.70 -11.67
C ALA A 291 -6.74 -4.21 -12.78
N ILE A 292 -6.53 -5.45 -13.20
CA ILE A 292 -7.25 -6.12 -14.28
C ILE A 292 -7.79 -7.45 -13.74
N GLY A 293 -9.11 -7.64 -13.80
CA GLY A 293 -9.72 -8.92 -13.45
C GLY A 293 -9.35 -10.00 -14.46
N ARG A 294 -8.97 -11.19 -14.00
CA ARG A 294 -8.56 -12.31 -14.86
C ARG A 294 -9.61 -12.64 -15.94
N GLU A 295 -10.87 -12.67 -15.56
CA GLU A 295 -11.97 -12.94 -16.49
C GLU A 295 -12.13 -11.83 -17.53
N ALA A 296 -11.98 -10.55 -17.09
CA ALA A 296 -12.04 -9.40 -17.99
C ALA A 296 -10.88 -9.38 -18.99
N TRP A 297 -9.71 -9.90 -18.63
CA TRP A 297 -8.57 -10.07 -19.51
C TRP A 297 -8.77 -11.22 -20.49
N ASN A 298 -9.11 -12.42 -20.01
CA ASN A 298 -9.23 -13.63 -20.83
C ASN A 298 -10.30 -13.51 -21.93
N VAL A 299 -11.37 -12.76 -21.69
CA VAL A 299 -12.44 -12.54 -22.70
C VAL A 299 -11.96 -11.73 -23.92
N LEU A 300 -10.80 -11.06 -23.83
CA LEU A 300 -10.20 -10.25 -24.89
C LEU A 300 -9.24 -11.05 -25.79
N THR A 301 -8.97 -12.30 -25.45
CA THR A 301 -8.08 -13.18 -26.22
C THR A 301 -8.67 -13.54 -27.57
N VAL A 302 -7.86 -13.47 -28.62
CA VAL A 302 -8.22 -13.87 -30.01
C VAL A 302 -7.09 -14.70 -30.62
N ASP A 303 -7.45 -15.66 -31.46
CA ASP A 303 -6.48 -16.59 -32.07
C ASP A 303 -5.58 -15.90 -33.08
N GLU A 304 -6.11 -14.97 -33.87
CA GLU A 304 -5.38 -14.31 -34.97
C GLU A 304 -5.54 -12.77 -34.93
N PRO A 305 -4.47 -12.03 -35.30
CA PRO A 305 -4.56 -10.59 -35.43
C PRO A 305 -5.44 -10.18 -36.61
N PRO A 306 -6.29 -9.15 -36.46
CA PRO A 306 -7.04 -8.61 -37.58
C PRO A 306 -6.12 -8.12 -38.71
N SER A 307 -6.53 -8.30 -39.97
CA SER A 307 -5.79 -7.81 -41.12
C SER A 307 -5.88 -6.30 -41.33
N GLY A 308 -4.89 -5.71 -42.01
CA GLY A 308 -4.91 -4.30 -42.41
C GLY A 308 -4.71 -3.30 -41.26
N LEU A 309 -4.03 -3.69 -40.22
CA LEU A 309 -3.78 -2.81 -39.04
C LEU A 309 -2.66 -1.80 -39.33
N ARG A 310 -2.87 -0.58 -38.85
CA ARG A 310 -1.83 0.44 -38.70
C ARG A 310 -1.14 0.28 -37.35
N TRP A 311 0.16 -0.05 -37.40
CA TRP A 311 0.91 -0.43 -36.21
C TRP A 311 1.66 0.73 -35.56
N CYS A 312 1.65 0.74 -34.21
CA CYS A 312 2.54 1.52 -33.38
C CYS A 312 3.30 0.56 -32.45
N ALA A 313 4.56 0.88 -32.16
CA ALA A 313 5.37 0.16 -31.19
C ALA A 313 5.56 1.00 -29.93
N ALA A 314 5.81 0.33 -28.82
CA ALA A 314 6.25 1.00 -27.60
C ALA A 314 7.29 0.18 -26.86
N VAL A 315 8.30 0.88 -26.35
CA VAL A 315 9.36 0.34 -25.50
C VAL A 315 9.21 0.95 -24.11
N ARG A 316 9.19 0.09 -23.12
CA ARG A 316 9.13 0.48 -21.71
C ARG A 316 10.31 -0.10 -20.94
N PHE A 317 11.09 0.78 -20.31
CA PHE A 317 12.09 0.41 -19.31
C PHE A 317 11.43 0.43 -17.92
N SER A 318 11.64 -0.62 -17.14
CA SER A 318 11.13 -0.68 -15.76
C SER A 318 11.69 0.46 -14.90
N VAL A 319 11.00 0.77 -13.81
CA VAL A 319 11.36 1.89 -12.91
C VAL A 319 12.70 1.65 -12.23
N ASP A 320 12.99 0.40 -11.87
CA ASP A 320 14.24 -0.05 -11.25
C ASP A 320 15.38 -0.28 -12.26
N GLY A 321 15.10 -0.20 -13.56
CA GLY A 321 16.06 -0.42 -14.63
C GLY A 321 16.46 -1.87 -14.86
N SER A 322 15.77 -2.83 -14.25
CA SER A 322 16.09 -4.27 -14.34
C SER A 322 15.58 -4.91 -15.63
N THR A 323 14.46 -4.43 -16.16
CA THR A 323 13.79 -5.03 -17.31
C THR A 323 13.42 -3.99 -18.39
N VAL A 324 13.30 -4.47 -19.62
CA VAL A 324 12.80 -3.69 -20.76
C VAL A 324 11.80 -4.53 -21.55
N ALA A 325 10.72 -3.91 -22.01
CA ALA A 325 9.69 -4.56 -22.80
C ALA A 325 9.45 -3.85 -24.13
N LEU A 326 9.10 -4.62 -25.15
CA LEU A 326 8.71 -4.15 -26.48
C LEU A 326 7.35 -4.74 -26.85
N ALA A 327 6.36 -3.86 -26.98
CA ALA A 327 5.02 -4.22 -27.43
C ALA A 327 4.62 -3.46 -28.70
N ARG A 328 3.62 -3.97 -29.37
CA ARG A 328 2.98 -3.29 -30.51
C ARG A 328 1.46 -3.32 -30.36
N ALA A 329 0.82 -2.29 -30.87
CA ALA A 329 -0.61 -2.25 -31.00
C ALA A 329 -1.01 -1.71 -32.37
N GLY A 330 -2.11 -2.22 -32.90
CA GLY A 330 -2.61 -1.86 -34.20
C GLY A 330 -4.11 -1.63 -34.22
N ARG A 331 -4.56 -0.71 -35.07
CA ARG A 331 -5.99 -0.53 -35.38
C ARG A 331 -6.21 -0.33 -36.85
N LYS A 332 -7.41 -0.61 -37.33
CA LYS A 332 -7.78 -0.32 -38.73
C LYS A 332 -7.77 1.20 -38.94
N PRO A 333 -7.28 1.66 -40.13
CA PRO A 333 -7.15 3.10 -40.41
C PRO A 333 -8.48 3.83 -40.59
N GLU A 334 -9.58 3.16 -40.55
CA GLU A 334 -10.93 3.71 -40.70
C GLU A 334 -11.31 4.63 -39.50
N ARG A 335 -11.94 5.74 -39.81
CA ARG A 335 -12.26 6.81 -38.79
C ARG A 335 -13.14 6.33 -37.62
N LYS A 336 -13.89 5.24 -37.80
CA LYS A 336 -14.87 4.73 -36.81
C LYS A 336 -14.41 3.48 -36.04
N SER A 337 -13.25 2.90 -36.38
CA SER A 337 -12.77 1.70 -35.67
C SER A 337 -12.23 2.09 -34.30
N GLU A 338 -12.87 1.66 -33.24
CA GLU A 338 -12.40 1.82 -31.87
C GLU A 338 -11.57 0.62 -31.40
N ALA A 339 -11.72 -0.53 -32.04
CA ALA A 339 -11.03 -1.76 -31.69
C ALA A 339 -9.52 -1.67 -31.95
N VAL A 340 -8.74 -2.05 -30.96
CA VAL A 340 -7.27 -2.12 -31.00
C VAL A 340 -6.85 -3.56 -30.72
N TYR A 341 -5.94 -4.08 -31.54
CA TYR A 341 -5.25 -5.33 -31.26
C TYR A 341 -3.85 -5.01 -30.72
N GLY A 342 -3.44 -5.68 -29.65
CA GLY A 342 -2.14 -5.46 -29.02
C GLY A 342 -1.43 -6.74 -28.63
N GLN A 343 -0.11 -6.76 -28.70
CA GLN A 343 0.72 -7.92 -28.33
C GLN A 343 2.15 -7.51 -27.98
N LEU A 344 2.91 -8.40 -27.33
CA LEU A 344 4.36 -8.31 -27.30
C LEU A 344 4.95 -8.56 -28.70
N CYS A 345 6.09 -7.96 -29.00
CA CYS A 345 6.67 -8.04 -30.34
C CYS A 345 7.39 -9.36 -30.63
N THR A 346 7.82 -10.06 -29.61
CA THR A 346 8.51 -11.36 -29.70
C THR A 346 7.99 -12.29 -28.61
N SER A 347 8.24 -13.60 -28.74
CA SER A 347 7.92 -14.61 -27.71
C SER A 347 8.66 -14.40 -26.37
N GLN A 348 9.59 -13.47 -26.32
CA GLN A 348 10.29 -12.94 -25.13
C GLN A 348 10.28 -11.43 -25.25
N GLY A 349 9.10 -10.84 -25.21
CA GLY A 349 8.90 -9.40 -25.38
C GLY A 349 9.28 -8.59 -24.17
N VAL A 350 9.49 -9.24 -23.02
CA VAL A 350 10.03 -8.65 -21.79
C VAL A 350 11.38 -9.32 -21.49
N ARG A 351 12.46 -8.52 -21.37
CA ARG A 351 13.81 -9.06 -21.13
C ARG A 351 14.54 -8.30 -20.02
N ASN A 352 15.51 -9.00 -19.42
CA ASN A 352 16.43 -8.37 -18.47
C ASN A 352 17.35 -7.38 -19.21
N MET A 353 17.62 -6.23 -18.60
CA MET A 353 18.52 -5.21 -19.16
C MET A 353 19.98 -5.70 -19.31
N GLY A 354 20.37 -6.73 -18.59
CA GLY A 354 21.68 -7.39 -18.78
C GLY A 354 21.88 -8.00 -20.18
N GLU A 355 20.80 -8.29 -20.90
CA GLU A 355 20.83 -8.76 -22.31
C GLU A 355 21.02 -7.63 -23.32
N GLY A 356 21.02 -6.38 -22.85
CA GLY A 356 21.12 -5.20 -23.68
C GLY A 356 19.84 -4.88 -24.48
N VAL A 357 19.89 -3.85 -25.31
CA VAL A 357 18.74 -3.33 -26.07
C VAL A 357 18.87 -3.54 -27.58
N HIS A 358 19.89 -4.27 -28.06
CA HIS A 358 20.13 -4.47 -29.48
C HIS A 358 18.97 -5.16 -30.18
N TRP A 359 18.37 -6.17 -29.55
CA TRP A 359 17.23 -6.89 -30.06
C TRP A 359 16.00 -6.00 -30.35
N ILE A 360 15.83 -4.91 -29.56
CA ILE A 360 14.76 -3.92 -29.79
C ILE A 360 15.07 -3.13 -31.06
N LEU A 361 16.31 -2.67 -31.17
CA LEU A 361 16.75 -1.90 -32.34
C LEU A 361 16.62 -2.73 -33.62
N ASP A 362 17.08 -3.98 -33.60
CA ASP A 362 17.03 -4.90 -34.72
C ASP A 362 15.58 -5.16 -35.14
N TYR A 363 14.68 -5.47 -34.21
CA TYR A 363 13.27 -5.68 -34.49
C TYR A 363 12.59 -4.42 -35.06
N LEU A 364 12.87 -3.27 -34.51
CA LEU A 364 12.27 -2.01 -35.00
C LEU A 364 12.81 -1.65 -36.41
N LEU A 365 14.07 -1.94 -36.71
CA LEU A 365 14.68 -1.74 -38.02
C LEU A 365 14.13 -2.70 -39.09
N GLU A 366 14.02 -3.98 -38.76
CA GLU A 366 13.45 -5.00 -39.66
C GLU A 366 12.03 -4.66 -40.13
N HIS A 367 11.26 -4.03 -39.22
CA HIS A 367 9.87 -3.66 -39.48
C HIS A 367 9.68 -2.15 -39.71
N ARG A 368 10.73 -1.45 -40.13
CA ARG A 368 10.82 0.02 -40.17
C ARG A 368 9.64 0.70 -40.87
N ASP A 369 9.20 0.17 -42.00
CA ASP A 369 8.17 0.80 -42.82
C ASP A 369 6.74 0.59 -42.29
N ARG A 370 6.57 -0.28 -41.29
CA ARG A 370 5.28 -0.56 -40.66
C ARG A 370 4.90 0.41 -39.52
N TRP A 371 5.89 1.15 -38.97
CA TRP A 371 5.62 1.94 -37.80
C TRP A 371 5.01 3.30 -38.11
N ALA A 372 3.80 3.53 -37.64
CA ALA A 372 3.21 4.87 -37.62
C ALA A 372 3.82 5.72 -36.51
N GLN A 373 4.10 5.13 -35.35
CA GLN A 373 4.72 5.78 -34.20
C GLN A 373 5.50 4.75 -33.38
N ILE A 374 6.61 5.18 -32.76
CA ILE A 374 7.39 4.41 -31.79
C ILE A 374 7.44 5.24 -30.51
N VAL A 375 6.90 4.72 -29.42
CA VAL A 375 6.94 5.34 -28.11
C VAL A 375 8.10 4.74 -27.31
N VAL A 376 8.90 5.57 -26.66
CA VAL A 376 10.00 5.13 -25.80
C VAL A 376 9.86 5.83 -24.45
N ASP A 377 9.68 5.05 -23.38
CA ASP A 377 9.49 5.57 -22.03
C ASP A 377 10.32 4.81 -20.98
N GLY A 378 10.67 5.50 -19.90
CA GLY A 378 11.47 5.00 -18.78
C GLY A 378 12.83 5.67 -18.67
N LYS A 379 13.16 6.13 -17.47
CA LYS A 379 14.37 6.95 -17.21
C LYS A 379 15.68 6.18 -17.41
N SER A 380 15.67 4.87 -17.20
CA SER A 380 16.89 4.04 -17.13
C SER A 380 17.51 3.64 -18.47
N GLY A 381 16.87 3.94 -19.62
CA GLY A 381 17.43 3.57 -20.93
C GLY A 381 16.82 4.27 -22.12
N ALA A 382 15.74 5.04 -21.93
CA ALA A 382 15.01 5.65 -23.04
C ALA A 382 15.85 6.64 -23.87
N GLY A 383 16.71 7.41 -23.22
CA GLY A 383 17.58 8.39 -23.90
C GLY A 383 18.54 7.72 -24.88
N ASP A 384 19.29 6.70 -24.41
CA ASP A 384 20.23 5.94 -25.25
C ASP A 384 19.53 5.26 -26.44
N LEU A 385 18.39 4.61 -26.20
CA LEU A 385 17.63 3.97 -27.29
C LEU A 385 17.11 4.99 -28.31
N VAL A 386 16.64 6.14 -27.88
CA VAL A 386 16.20 7.23 -28.79
C VAL A 386 17.34 7.70 -29.67
N ASP A 387 18.53 7.89 -29.11
CA ASP A 387 19.70 8.32 -29.87
C ASP A 387 20.16 7.25 -30.87
N ARG A 388 20.15 5.98 -30.48
CA ARG A 388 20.42 4.84 -31.40
C ARG A 388 19.40 4.76 -32.52
N LEU A 389 18.11 4.93 -32.25
CA LEU A 389 17.05 4.93 -33.27
C LEU A 389 17.24 6.10 -34.26
N ARG A 390 17.64 7.27 -33.79
CA ARG A 390 17.96 8.43 -34.64
C ARG A 390 19.19 8.17 -35.50
N ALA A 391 20.26 7.65 -34.90
CA ALA A 391 21.47 7.26 -35.62
C ALA A 391 21.20 6.20 -36.69
N ALA A 392 20.28 5.26 -36.42
CA ALA A 392 19.80 4.27 -37.38
C ALA A 392 18.85 4.86 -38.45
N GLY A 393 18.62 6.18 -38.44
CA GLY A 393 17.90 6.94 -39.46
C GLY A 393 16.36 6.95 -39.28
N PHE A 394 15.82 6.64 -38.11
CA PHE A 394 14.41 6.92 -37.84
C PHE A 394 14.16 8.42 -37.76
N SER A 395 13.09 8.88 -38.38
CA SER A 395 12.69 10.28 -38.31
C SER A 395 12.33 10.66 -36.84
N PRO A 396 12.82 11.80 -36.31
CA PRO A 396 12.42 12.28 -34.99
C PRO A 396 10.90 12.38 -34.79
N LYS A 397 10.14 12.56 -35.90
CA LYS A 397 8.68 12.62 -35.87
C LYS A 397 8.03 11.23 -35.64
N VAL A 398 8.75 10.13 -35.85
CA VAL A 398 8.26 8.76 -35.61
C VAL A 398 8.47 8.38 -34.15
N ILE A 399 9.52 8.92 -33.53
CA ILE A 399 9.88 8.61 -32.13
C ILE A 399 9.14 9.58 -31.21
N TRP A 400 8.52 9.04 -30.17
CA TRP A 400 7.77 9.80 -29.19
C TRP A 400 8.18 9.41 -27.77
N THR A 401 8.64 10.38 -26.98
CA THR A 401 8.88 10.25 -25.54
C THR A 401 7.72 10.92 -24.81
N PRO A 402 6.84 10.15 -24.12
CA PRO A 402 5.63 10.71 -23.53
C PRO A 402 5.97 11.53 -22.28
N THR A 403 5.16 12.56 -22.02
CA THR A 403 5.14 13.26 -20.73
C THR A 403 4.39 12.44 -19.68
N THR A 404 4.58 12.78 -18.40
CA THR A 404 3.85 12.12 -17.29
C THR A 404 2.33 12.15 -17.49
N ASP A 405 1.76 13.27 -17.93
CA ASP A 405 0.32 13.40 -18.19
C ASP A 405 -0.14 12.49 -19.34
N GLN A 406 0.70 12.31 -20.35
CA GLN A 406 0.43 11.39 -21.46
C GLN A 406 0.48 9.93 -21.01
N VAL A 407 1.40 9.57 -20.12
CA VAL A 407 1.47 8.23 -19.50
C VAL A 407 0.21 7.97 -18.66
N ILE A 408 -0.21 8.93 -17.84
CA ILE A 408 -1.48 8.83 -17.07
C ILE A 408 -2.67 8.64 -18.01
N SER A 409 -2.75 9.44 -19.08
CA SER A 409 -3.82 9.33 -20.08
C SER A 409 -3.80 7.96 -20.78
N ALA A 410 -2.61 7.42 -21.08
CA ALA A 410 -2.48 6.09 -21.69
C ALA A 410 -3.06 4.99 -20.79
N HIS A 411 -2.77 5.02 -19.49
CA HIS A 411 -3.29 4.04 -18.53
C HIS A 411 -4.81 4.14 -18.35
N ALA A 412 -5.35 5.36 -18.29
CA ALA A 412 -6.81 5.55 -18.26
C ALA A 412 -7.50 5.03 -19.52
N MET A 413 -6.90 5.25 -20.70
CA MET A 413 -7.43 4.74 -21.97
C MET A 413 -7.35 3.22 -22.07
N MET A 414 -6.29 2.59 -21.54
CA MET A 414 -6.15 1.13 -21.52
C MET A 414 -7.20 0.51 -20.58
N ASP A 415 -7.37 1.06 -19.39
CA ASP A 415 -8.37 0.61 -18.43
C ASP A 415 -9.80 0.71 -19.00
N ALA A 416 -10.11 1.79 -19.72
CA ALA A 416 -11.38 1.92 -20.44
C ALA A 416 -11.50 0.87 -21.57
N ALA A 417 -10.44 0.66 -22.35
CA ALA A 417 -10.46 -0.29 -23.47
C ALA A 417 -10.68 -1.74 -23.02
N ILE A 418 -10.14 -2.12 -21.86
CA ILE A 418 -10.40 -3.44 -21.25
C ILE A 418 -11.87 -3.55 -20.81
N ARG A 419 -12.40 -2.56 -20.10
CA ARG A 419 -13.81 -2.54 -19.66
C ARG A 419 -14.81 -2.55 -20.81
N ASP A 420 -14.53 -1.76 -21.83
CA ASP A 420 -15.40 -1.59 -23.01
C ASP A 420 -15.20 -2.71 -24.05
N ARG A 421 -14.30 -3.67 -23.79
CA ARG A 421 -13.94 -4.78 -24.69
C ARG A 421 -13.51 -4.28 -26.08
N SER A 422 -12.85 -3.14 -26.13
CA SER A 422 -12.31 -2.57 -27.37
C SER A 422 -10.83 -2.87 -27.59
N LEU A 423 -10.20 -3.61 -26.70
CA LEU A 423 -8.89 -4.23 -26.84
C LEU A 423 -9.06 -5.73 -27.19
N SER A 424 -8.16 -6.26 -28.01
CA SER A 424 -7.94 -7.70 -28.15
C SER A 424 -6.44 -8.01 -28.16
N HIS A 425 -6.07 -9.24 -27.76
CA HIS A 425 -4.68 -9.70 -27.68
C HIS A 425 -4.59 -11.19 -27.97
N PRO A 426 -3.41 -11.74 -28.33
CA PRO A 426 -3.22 -13.17 -28.45
C PRO A 426 -3.19 -13.83 -27.07
N ASP A 427 -3.26 -15.15 -27.04
CA ASP A 427 -2.86 -15.94 -25.88
C ASP A 427 -1.34 -15.79 -25.70
N ASP A 428 -0.94 -15.02 -24.67
CA ASP A 428 0.46 -14.67 -24.38
C ASP A 428 0.72 -14.83 -22.89
N ALA A 429 1.50 -15.86 -22.55
CA ALA A 429 1.77 -16.24 -21.17
C ALA A 429 2.47 -15.14 -20.36
N GLU A 430 3.33 -14.29 -20.98
CA GLU A 430 4.00 -13.18 -20.29
C GLU A 430 3.01 -12.08 -19.96
N LEU A 431 2.16 -11.67 -20.91
CA LEU A 431 1.11 -10.68 -20.66
C LEU A 431 0.05 -11.18 -19.67
N GLU A 432 -0.32 -12.46 -19.73
CA GLU A 432 -1.25 -13.08 -18.80
C GLU A 432 -0.69 -13.05 -17.36
N ALA A 433 0.59 -13.42 -17.20
CA ALA A 433 1.26 -13.40 -15.91
C ALA A 433 1.34 -11.98 -15.33
N GLU A 434 1.68 -10.97 -16.14
CA GLU A 434 1.68 -9.58 -15.70
C GLU A 434 0.27 -9.08 -15.38
N ALA A 435 -0.73 -9.31 -16.23
CA ALA A 435 -2.12 -8.88 -16.02
C ALA A 435 -2.71 -9.47 -14.72
N ALA A 436 -2.31 -10.69 -14.36
CA ALA A 436 -2.77 -11.38 -13.16
C ALA A 436 -2.26 -10.75 -11.85
N VAL A 437 -1.14 -10.01 -11.88
CA VAL A 437 -0.47 -9.52 -10.65
C VAL A 437 -0.39 -8.01 -10.55
N ILE A 438 -0.60 -7.27 -11.66
CA ILE A 438 -0.48 -5.82 -11.64
C ILE A 438 -1.56 -5.16 -10.81
N SER A 439 -1.17 -4.09 -10.13
CA SER A 439 -2.03 -3.19 -9.38
C SER A 439 -1.87 -1.74 -9.86
N ARG A 440 -2.71 -0.84 -9.35
CA ARG A 440 -2.63 0.58 -9.70
C ARG A 440 -1.72 1.31 -8.71
N ARG A 441 -0.67 1.98 -9.20
CA ARG A 441 0.11 2.93 -8.43
C ARG A 441 -0.21 4.36 -8.81
N LYS A 442 -0.19 5.27 -7.87
CA LYS A 442 -0.41 6.70 -8.12
C LYS A 442 0.77 7.29 -8.90
N ILE A 443 0.48 8.07 -9.95
CA ILE A 443 1.46 8.84 -10.72
C ILE A 443 1.11 10.33 -10.62
N GLY A 444 2.11 11.16 -10.29
CA GLY A 444 1.95 12.61 -10.19
C GLY A 444 1.10 13.08 -9.01
N ALA A 445 0.99 14.40 -8.81
CA ALA A 445 0.21 15.01 -7.73
C ALA A 445 -1.30 15.07 -8.04
N GLY A 446 -1.68 14.98 -9.31
CA GLY A 446 -3.06 15.19 -9.79
C GLY A 446 -3.98 13.97 -9.74
N GLY A 447 -3.57 12.82 -9.15
CA GLY A 447 -4.45 11.67 -8.96
C GLY A 447 -4.48 10.66 -10.12
N GLY A 448 -3.55 10.72 -11.07
CA GLY A 448 -3.39 9.72 -12.13
C GLY A 448 -2.81 8.40 -11.61
N PHE A 449 -2.95 7.33 -12.39
CA PHE A 449 -2.41 6.01 -12.05
C PHE A 449 -1.58 5.41 -13.18
N GLY A 450 -0.75 4.45 -12.84
CA GLY A 450 -0.03 3.54 -13.73
C GLY A 450 -0.03 2.14 -13.17
N TRP A 451 0.50 1.18 -13.92
CA TRP A 451 0.66 -0.18 -13.43
C TRP A 451 1.88 -0.31 -12.52
N THR A 452 1.80 -1.22 -11.59
CA THR A 452 2.93 -1.69 -10.78
C THR A 452 2.77 -3.19 -10.53
N ALA A 453 3.87 -3.90 -10.41
CA ALA A 453 3.89 -5.31 -10.06
C ALA A 453 4.47 -5.49 -8.65
N PRO A 454 4.20 -6.63 -7.98
CA PRO A 454 4.85 -7.01 -6.72
C PRO A 454 6.37 -7.10 -6.86
N GLU A 455 7.08 -7.11 -5.73
CA GLU A 455 8.53 -7.28 -5.70
C GLU A 455 8.96 -8.60 -6.39
N GLY A 456 10.01 -8.53 -7.20
CA GLY A 456 10.48 -9.66 -8.02
C GLY A 456 9.69 -9.92 -9.31
N MET A 457 8.65 -9.15 -9.58
CA MET A 457 7.85 -9.18 -10.81
C MET A 457 7.94 -7.87 -11.57
N THR A 458 7.50 -7.86 -12.83
CA THR A 458 7.54 -6.68 -13.69
C THR A 458 6.14 -6.33 -14.22
N SER A 459 5.91 -5.05 -14.53
CA SER A 459 4.76 -4.56 -15.30
C SER A 459 5.18 -4.01 -16.66
N ALA A 460 6.43 -4.23 -17.06
CA ALA A 460 7.01 -3.59 -18.23
C ALA A 460 6.30 -3.95 -19.53
N GLY A 461 5.86 -5.21 -19.69
CA GLY A 461 5.09 -5.67 -20.83
C GLY A 461 3.73 -4.98 -20.94
N MET A 462 3.00 -4.95 -19.85
CA MET A 462 1.69 -4.28 -19.78
C MET A 462 1.82 -2.75 -19.93
N ASP A 463 2.85 -2.13 -19.37
CA ASP A 463 3.14 -0.71 -19.58
C ASP A 463 3.48 -0.43 -21.06
N ALA A 464 4.31 -1.27 -21.70
CA ALA A 464 4.63 -1.14 -23.13
C ALA A 464 3.38 -1.30 -24.01
N LEU A 465 2.54 -2.31 -23.72
CA LEU A 465 1.29 -2.52 -24.45
C LEU A 465 0.34 -1.32 -24.26
N THR A 466 0.25 -0.77 -23.04
CA THR A 466 -0.54 0.43 -22.73
C THR A 466 -0.11 1.64 -23.55
N LEU A 467 1.18 1.88 -23.66
CA LEU A 467 1.74 2.98 -24.45
C LEU A 467 1.56 2.75 -25.97
N ALA A 468 1.71 1.52 -26.46
CA ALA A 468 1.44 1.17 -27.85
C ALA A 468 -0.04 1.38 -28.19
N HIS A 469 -0.96 0.96 -27.33
CA HIS A 469 -2.39 1.19 -27.46
C HIS A 469 -2.70 2.70 -27.56
N TRP A 470 -2.20 3.50 -26.61
CA TRP A 470 -2.37 4.95 -26.62
C TRP A 470 -1.84 5.59 -27.90
N ALA A 471 -0.65 5.17 -28.38
CA ALA A 471 -0.08 5.67 -29.62
C ALA A 471 -0.99 5.43 -30.81
N THR A 472 -1.66 4.26 -30.93
CA THR A 472 -2.58 4.00 -32.04
C THR A 472 -3.81 4.89 -32.03
N LYS A 473 -4.30 5.25 -30.86
CA LYS A 473 -5.48 6.12 -30.69
C LYS A 473 -5.16 7.59 -30.96
N THR A 474 -3.94 8.05 -30.66
CA THR A 474 -3.55 9.47 -30.69
C THR A 474 -2.76 9.90 -31.92
N THR A 475 -1.96 8.98 -32.53
CA THR A 475 -1.17 9.35 -33.72
C THR A 475 -2.04 9.58 -34.97
N LYS A 476 -1.71 10.66 -35.70
CA LYS A 476 -2.29 10.95 -37.03
C LYS A 476 -1.41 10.46 -38.16
N ARG A 477 -0.23 9.88 -37.86
CA ARG A 477 0.75 9.46 -38.85
C ARG A 477 0.31 8.18 -39.55
N ARG A 478 0.76 8.02 -40.80
CA ARG A 478 0.60 6.80 -41.58
C ARG A 478 1.98 6.18 -41.85
N PRO A 479 2.17 4.88 -41.71
CA PRO A 479 3.42 4.23 -42.06
C PRO A 479 3.65 4.30 -43.58
N ARG A 480 4.92 4.15 -44.01
CA ARG A 480 5.29 4.19 -45.42
C ARG A 480 4.61 3.09 -46.24
N GLU A 481 4.49 1.91 -45.70
CA GLU A 481 3.84 0.74 -46.34
C GLU A 481 2.39 1.03 -46.77
N LEU A 482 1.64 1.83 -45.99
CA LEU A 482 0.28 2.25 -46.32
C LEU A 482 0.23 3.51 -47.21
N ALA A 483 1.34 4.26 -47.31
CA ALA A 483 1.41 5.45 -48.16
C ALA A 483 1.66 5.13 -49.64
N GLY A 484 2.23 3.94 -49.94
CA GLY A 484 2.50 3.46 -51.31
C GLY A 484 1.29 2.93 -52.05
N ALA A 485 0.16 2.71 -51.42
CA ALA A 485 -1.07 2.16 -52.01
C ALA A 485 -1.98 3.22 -52.69
N ARG A 486 -1.45 4.37 -53.12
CA ARG A 486 -2.16 5.25 -54.04
C ARG A 486 -1.94 4.72 -55.45
N VAL A 487 -2.82 3.83 -55.89
CA VAL A 487 -3.00 3.54 -57.31
C VAL A 487 -3.39 4.85 -57.99
N GLY A 488 -2.48 5.41 -58.75
CA GLY A 488 -2.78 6.53 -59.61
C GLY A 488 -3.76 6.05 -60.69
N VAL A 489 -5.00 6.43 -60.57
CA VAL A 489 -5.90 6.39 -61.75
C VAL A 489 -5.44 7.53 -62.64
N VAL A 490 -4.63 7.18 -63.64
CA VAL A 490 -4.39 8.05 -64.79
C VAL A 490 -5.63 7.93 -65.66
N MET A 491 -6.38 9.00 -65.78
CA MET A 491 -7.37 9.17 -66.86
C MET A 491 -6.67 9.58 -68.13
#